data_1a4fbb9395d37bd27df6883ab1d48db4
#
_entry.id   1a4fbb9395d37bd27df6883ab1d48db4
#
_cell.length_a   1.000
_cell.length_b   1.000
_cell.length_c   1.000
_cell.angle_alpha   90.00
_cell.angle_beta   90.00
_cell.angle_gamma   90.00
#
_symmetry.space_group_name_H-M   'P 1'
#
loop_
_entity.id
_entity.type
_entity.pdbx_description
1 polymer ?
#
loop_
_entity_poly.entity_id
_entity_poly.type
_entity_poly.pdbx_seq_one_letter_code
_entity_poly.pdbx_strand_id
1 'polypeptide(L)'
;MKRPMRMQGEEFNIQANGVEIHGVRMGQGEPLLLLHGHPETCLMWHKVAPQLAERFTVVATDLRGYGDSGKPEGLPDHSNYSKRTMAEDQIEVMRALGFERFHVMGHDRGARVAYRMALDHPEAVNKLVLLDIVSTYDMYSLSTREFAKALFQWYFFTQEAPLPEDMILSSRKQFFRYSLHIARYHSENDTSAEAFPQDVYDEYLRHYNVETIHAICEEYRAGETVDLALDEEDLRAGRKIRAETLVLWGANGLVERFFRPLECW
;
A
#
# COMPACT_ATOMS: atom_id res chain seq x y z
N MET A 1 -22.13 8.77 -19.36
CA MET A 1 -21.19 8.43 -18.25
C MET A 1 -19.84 9.04 -18.62
N LYS A 2 -19.18 9.77 -17.69
CA LYS A 2 -17.78 10.17 -17.87
C LYS A 2 -16.91 8.91 -17.91
N ARG A 3 -15.86 8.91 -18.74
CA ARG A 3 -14.87 7.81 -18.69
C ARG A 3 -14.20 7.81 -17.33
N PRO A 4 -13.91 6.63 -16.73
CA PRO A 4 -13.17 6.53 -15.48
C PRO A 4 -11.79 7.20 -15.65
N MET A 5 -11.31 7.83 -14.57
CA MET A 5 -9.95 8.36 -14.54
C MET A 5 -8.96 7.20 -14.62
N ARG A 6 -7.94 7.32 -15.47
CA ARG A 6 -6.89 6.30 -15.63
C ARG A 6 -5.51 6.95 -15.62
N MET A 7 -4.52 6.21 -15.19
CA MET A 7 -3.13 6.61 -15.36
C MET A 7 -2.79 6.64 -16.86
N GLN A 8 -1.92 7.58 -17.23
CA GLN A 8 -1.31 7.55 -18.57
C GLN A 8 -0.30 6.40 -18.62
N GLY A 9 -0.14 5.78 -19.79
CA GLY A 9 0.83 4.71 -19.99
C GLY A 9 0.23 3.48 -20.66
N GLU A 10 1.01 2.43 -20.72
CA GLU A 10 0.63 1.10 -21.22
C GLU A 10 0.09 0.26 -20.06
N GLU A 11 -1.22 -0.04 -20.10
CA GLU A 11 -1.85 -0.94 -19.12
C GLU A 11 -1.42 -2.38 -19.39
N PHE A 12 -1.24 -3.17 -18.33
CA PHE A 12 -0.95 -4.59 -18.41
C PHE A 12 -1.70 -5.36 -17.31
N ASN A 13 -1.93 -6.66 -17.58
CA ASN A 13 -2.34 -7.65 -16.59
C ASN A 13 -1.36 -8.81 -16.65
N ILE A 14 -0.75 -9.15 -15.53
CA ILE A 14 0.24 -10.23 -15.44
C ILE A 14 -0.19 -11.22 -14.37
N GLN A 15 -0.18 -12.51 -14.72
CA GLN A 15 -0.34 -13.58 -13.73
C GLN A 15 0.95 -13.70 -12.93
N ALA A 16 0.87 -13.43 -11.64
CA ALA A 16 1.99 -13.43 -10.72
C ALA A 16 1.58 -14.09 -9.39
N ASN A 17 2.36 -15.04 -8.92
CA ASN A 17 2.14 -15.72 -7.64
C ASN A 17 0.67 -16.15 -7.39
N GLY A 18 0.04 -16.71 -8.43
CA GLY A 18 -1.32 -17.24 -8.38
C GLY A 18 -2.45 -16.20 -8.44
N VAL A 19 -2.13 -14.92 -8.69
CA VAL A 19 -3.12 -13.84 -8.83
C VAL A 19 -2.82 -13.00 -10.07
N GLU A 20 -3.85 -12.44 -10.71
CA GLU A 20 -3.66 -11.44 -11.76
C GLU A 20 -3.36 -10.09 -11.14
N ILE A 21 -2.24 -9.47 -11.52
CA ILE A 21 -1.85 -8.13 -11.10
C ILE A 21 -2.01 -7.16 -12.27
N HIS A 22 -2.85 -6.14 -12.04
CA HIS A 22 -3.02 -5.00 -12.94
C HIS A 22 -1.96 -3.95 -12.68
N GLY A 23 -1.53 -3.27 -13.72
CA GLY A 23 -0.60 -2.15 -13.59
C GLY A 23 -0.49 -1.32 -14.86
N VAL A 24 0.28 -0.25 -14.73
CA VAL A 24 0.58 0.70 -15.82
C VAL A 24 2.08 0.89 -15.91
N ARG A 25 2.61 0.83 -17.13
CA ARG A 25 4.02 1.09 -17.46
C ARG A 25 4.15 2.38 -18.26
N MET A 26 5.16 3.20 -17.97
CA MET A 26 5.45 4.41 -18.72
C MET A 26 6.93 4.80 -18.64
N GLY A 27 7.39 5.64 -19.58
CA GLY A 27 8.75 6.15 -19.60
C GLY A 27 9.78 5.14 -20.07
N GLN A 28 11.07 5.55 -20.00
CA GLN A 28 12.24 4.75 -20.34
C GLN A 28 13.39 5.09 -19.40
N GLY A 29 14.20 4.10 -19.03
CA GLY A 29 15.33 4.25 -18.11
C GLY A 29 15.40 3.11 -17.12
N GLU A 30 16.07 3.35 -15.98
CA GLU A 30 16.12 2.36 -14.90
C GLU A 30 14.71 2.05 -14.37
N PRO A 31 14.39 0.78 -14.07
CA PRO A 31 13.07 0.39 -13.63
C PRO A 31 12.77 0.90 -12.21
N LEU A 32 11.59 1.48 -12.04
CA LEU A 32 11.08 1.98 -10.77
C LEU A 32 9.66 1.47 -10.54
N LEU A 33 9.49 0.62 -9.52
CA LEU A 33 8.20 0.11 -9.07
C LEU A 33 7.55 1.09 -8.09
N LEU A 34 6.28 1.44 -8.31
CA LEU A 34 5.48 2.30 -7.45
C LEU A 34 4.33 1.49 -6.83
N LEU A 35 4.25 1.48 -5.49
CA LEU A 35 3.27 0.73 -4.71
C LEU A 35 2.40 1.68 -3.89
N HIS A 36 1.08 1.61 -4.10
CA HIS A 36 0.07 2.45 -3.44
C HIS A 36 -0.28 1.97 -2.04
N GLY A 37 -1.06 2.78 -1.31
CA GLY A 37 -1.59 2.47 0.00
C GLY A 37 -3.11 2.21 0.03
N HIS A 38 -3.64 2.11 1.24
CA HIS A 38 -5.07 1.95 1.50
C HIS A 38 -5.76 3.33 1.61
N PRO A 39 -6.93 3.53 1.06
CA PRO A 39 -7.77 2.65 0.21
C PRO A 39 -7.65 2.98 -1.30
N GLU A 40 -6.47 3.28 -1.73
CA GLU A 40 -6.16 3.77 -3.06
C GLU A 40 -5.89 2.63 -4.06
N THR A 41 -5.46 2.98 -5.27
CA THR A 41 -5.00 2.10 -6.34
C THR A 41 -3.73 2.69 -6.96
N CYS A 42 -3.14 2.08 -7.97
CA CYS A 42 -2.00 2.64 -8.69
C CYS A 42 -2.25 4.08 -9.19
N LEU A 43 -3.52 4.47 -9.35
CA LEU A 43 -3.92 5.82 -9.75
C LEU A 43 -3.43 6.92 -8.79
N MET A 44 -3.08 6.61 -7.52
CA MET A 44 -2.52 7.61 -6.62
C MET A 44 -1.28 8.31 -7.18
N TRP A 45 -0.55 7.61 -8.03
CA TRP A 45 0.68 8.09 -8.65
C TRP A 45 0.45 8.99 -9.89
N HIS A 46 -0.82 9.26 -10.29
CA HIS A 46 -1.15 9.94 -11.54
C HIS A 46 -0.49 11.32 -11.72
N LYS A 47 -0.18 12.05 -10.63
CA LYS A 47 0.51 13.34 -10.67
C LYS A 47 2.04 13.23 -10.67
N VAL A 48 2.57 12.16 -10.09
CA VAL A 48 4.01 11.99 -9.85
C VAL A 48 4.65 11.10 -10.91
N ALA A 49 3.97 10.03 -11.30
CA ALA A 49 4.50 9.05 -12.25
C ALA A 49 4.92 9.65 -13.61
N PRO A 50 4.20 10.62 -14.20
CA PRO A 50 4.65 11.24 -15.46
C PRO A 50 5.98 11.98 -15.33
N GLN A 51 6.24 12.62 -14.19
CA GLN A 51 7.49 13.33 -13.92
C GLN A 51 8.65 12.34 -13.70
N LEU A 52 8.39 11.23 -13.00
CA LEU A 52 9.37 10.15 -12.81
C LEU A 52 9.68 9.46 -14.13
N ALA A 53 8.69 9.32 -15.01
CA ALA A 53 8.81 8.68 -16.32
C ALA A 53 9.72 9.45 -17.31
N GLU A 54 10.09 10.70 -17.02
CA GLU A 54 11.12 11.43 -17.76
C GLU A 54 12.52 10.80 -17.61
N ARG A 55 12.75 10.01 -16.56
CA ARG A 55 14.06 9.42 -16.23
C ARG A 55 14.03 7.92 -15.95
N PHE A 56 12.87 7.36 -15.64
CA PHE A 56 12.71 5.97 -15.24
C PHE A 56 11.72 5.25 -16.16
N THR A 57 11.87 3.94 -16.25
CA THR A 57 10.77 3.06 -16.65
C THR A 57 9.92 2.84 -15.40
N VAL A 58 8.84 3.59 -15.28
CA VAL A 58 7.91 3.51 -14.15
C VAL A 58 6.94 2.36 -14.36
N VAL A 59 6.79 1.52 -13.33
CA VAL A 59 5.78 0.47 -13.24
C VAL A 59 4.95 0.76 -12.00
N ALA A 60 3.67 1.07 -12.15
CA ALA A 60 2.75 1.27 -11.03
C ALA A 60 1.70 0.18 -11.05
N THR A 61 1.57 -0.59 -9.97
CA THR A 61 0.67 -1.74 -9.88
C THR A 61 -0.45 -1.50 -8.87
N ASP A 62 -1.59 -2.12 -9.11
CA ASP A 62 -2.57 -2.35 -8.07
C ASP A 62 -2.09 -3.54 -7.23
N LEU A 63 -2.02 -3.38 -5.92
CA LEU A 63 -1.68 -4.48 -5.01
C LEU A 63 -2.77 -5.57 -5.07
N ARG A 64 -2.39 -6.82 -4.76
CA ARG A 64 -3.35 -7.91 -4.49
C ARG A 64 -4.48 -7.40 -3.59
N GLY A 65 -5.73 -7.64 -3.97
CA GLY A 65 -6.89 -7.18 -3.21
C GLY A 65 -7.40 -5.80 -3.56
N TYR A 66 -6.66 -5.01 -4.35
CA TYR A 66 -7.00 -3.63 -4.70
C TYR A 66 -7.22 -3.44 -6.19
N GLY A 67 -7.85 -2.34 -6.54
CA GLY A 67 -8.01 -1.86 -7.91
C GLY A 67 -8.57 -2.90 -8.87
N ASP A 68 -7.96 -3.06 -10.01
CA ASP A 68 -8.29 -4.07 -11.02
C ASP A 68 -7.47 -5.37 -10.84
N SER A 69 -6.58 -5.46 -9.80
CA SER A 69 -5.90 -6.72 -9.44
C SER A 69 -6.85 -7.74 -8.82
N GLY A 70 -6.45 -9.02 -8.89
CA GLY A 70 -7.19 -10.15 -8.33
C GLY A 70 -7.37 -10.07 -6.81
N LYS A 71 -8.48 -10.62 -6.33
CA LYS A 71 -8.94 -10.58 -4.94
C LYS A 71 -9.27 -12.00 -4.46
N PRO A 72 -8.24 -12.84 -4.22
CA PRO A 72 -8.47 -14.21 -3.76
C PRO A 72 -9.15 -14.22 -2.39
N GLU A 73 -9.86 -15.30 -2.09
CA GLU A 73 -10.39 -15.58 -0.76
C GLU A 73 -9.24 -15.60 0.26
N GLY A 74 -9.49 -15.10 1.48
CA GLY A 74 -8.53 -15.19 2.57
C GLY A 74 -8.28 -16.63 3.02
N LEU A 75 -7.03 -16.97 3.31
CA LEU A 75 -6.71 -18.24 3.97
C LEU A 75 -6.97 -18.13 5.49
N PRO A 76 -7.23 -19.24 6.19
CA PRO A 76 -7.49 -19.23 7.63
C PRO A 76 -6.38 -18.59 8.48
N ASP A 77 -5.15 -18.60 8.00
CA ASP A 77 -3.97 -17.99 8.61
C ASP A 77 -3.63 -16.61 8.02
N HIS A 78 -4.44 -16.10 7.11
CA HIS A 78 -4.29 -14.83 6.38
C HIS A 78 -2.99 -14.70 5.57
N SER A 79 -2.16 -15.74 5.46
CA SER A 79 -0.80 -15.70 4.88
C SER A 79 -0.78 -15.25 3.42
N ASN A 80 -1.86 -15.52 2.67
CA ASN A 80 -1.98 -15.11 1.28
C ASN A 80 -2.21 -13.59 1.09
N TYR A 81 -2.40 -12.83 2.17
CA TYR A 81 -2.44 -11.37 2.19
C TYR A 81 -1.28 -10.74 2.97
N SER A 82 -0.27 -11.55 3.37
CA SER A 82 0.93 -11.03 4.02
C SER A 82 1.77 -10.16 3.09
N LYS A 83 2.54 -9.25 3.65
CA LYS A 83 3.45 -8.38 2.88
C LYS A 83 4.50 -9.17 2.13
N ARG A 84 4.91 -10.33 2.67
CA ARG A 84 5.78 -11.28 1.97
C ARG A 84 5.13 -11.79 0.70
N THR A 85 3.91 -12.30 0.78
CA THR A 85 3.17 -12.79 -0.38
C THR A 85 2.94 -11.69 -1.41
N MET A 86 2.56 -10.48 -0.95
CA MET A 86 2.38 -9.32 -1.83
C MET A 86 3.70 -8.85 -2.46
N ALA A 87 4.83 -9.01 -1.78
CA ALA A 87 6.14 -8.73 -2.34
C ALA A 87 6.52 -9.72 -3.46
N GLU A 88 6.23 -11.02 -3.27
CA GLU A 88 6.42 -12.03 -4.33
C GLU A 88 5.61 -11.69 -5.58
N ASP A 89 4.35 -11.24 -5.45
CA ASP A 89 3.57 -10.79 -6.60
C ASP A 89 4.33 -9.76 -7.42
N GLN A 90 4.91 -8.77 -6.75
CA GLN A 90 5.61 -7.66 -7.41
C GLN A 90 6.95 -8.10 -8.01
N ILE A 91 7.67 -8.99 -7.34
CA ILE A 91 8.90 -9.61 -7.89
C ILE A 91 8.58 -10.35 -9.20
N GLU A 92 7.52 -11.16 -9.22
CA GLU A 92 7.11 -11.89 -10.42
C GLU A 92 6.64 -10.94 -11.54
N VAL A 93 5.89 -9.88 -11.21
CA VAL A 93 5.49 -8.85 -12.18
C VAL A 93 6.73 -8.20 -12.81
N MET A 94 7.69 -7.76 -12.00
CA MET A 94 8.89 -7.09 -12.50
C MET A 94 9.73 -8.02 -13.36
N ARG A 95 9.89 -9.30 -12.98
CA ARG A 95 10.55 -10.32 -13.79
C ARG A 95 9.85 -10.55 -15.13
N ALA A 96 8.52 -10.65 -15.12
CA ALA A 96 7.74 -10.82 -16.36
C ALA A 96 7.89 -9.63 -17.32
N LEU A 97 8.13 -8.42 -16.78
CA LEU A 97 8.44 -7.21 -17.55
C LEU A 97 9.93 -7.13 -17.98
N GLY A 98 10.76 -8.11 -17.60
CA GLY A 98 12.19 -8.19 -17.95
C GLY A 98 13.12 -7.46 -16.97
N PHE A 99 12.68 -7.16 -15.75
CA PHE A 99 13.45 -6.42 -14.76
C PHE A 99 13.82 -7.32 -13.56
N GLU A 100 15.06 -7.78 -13.50
CA GLU A 100 15.61 -8.57 -12.38
C GLU A 100 16.00 -7.67 -11.19
N ARG A 101 16.37 -6.41 -11.46
CA ARG A 101 16.77 -5.42 -10.44
C ARG A 101 16.09 -4.09 -10.73
N PHE A 102 15.54 -3.46 -9.69
CA PHE A 102 14.76 -2.24 -9.83
C PHE A 102 14.79 -1.40 -8.56
N HIS A 103 14.39 -0.15 -8.66
CA HIS A 103 14.08 0.72 -7.53
C HIS A 103 12.65 0.49 -7.09
N VAL A 104 12.36 0.71 -5.80
CA VAL A 104 11.02 0.61 -5.26
C VAL A 104 10.66 1.88 -4.48
N MET A 105 9.49 2.41 -4.74
CA MET A 105 8.88 3.48 -3.94
C MET A 105 7.49 3.01 -3.49
N GLY A 106 7.25 2.99 -2.20
CA GLY A 106 5.96 2.61 -1.64
C GLY A 106 5.40 3.65 -0.69
N HIS A 107 4.09 3.75 -0.63
CA HIS A 107 3.34 4.57 0.30
C HIS A 107 2.43 3.69 1.15
N ASP A 108 2.28 3.97 2.45
CA ASP A 108 1.40 3.29 3.40
C ASP A 108 1.50 1.75 3.29
N ARG A 109 0.43 1.02 2.89
CA ARG A 109 0.45 -0.45 2.73
C ARG A 109 1.50 -0.88 1.70
N GLY A 110 1.64 -0.16 0.61
CA GLY A 110 2.66 -0.41 -0.41
C GLY A 110 4.09 -0.21 0.09
N ALA A 111 4.33 0.73 1.00
CA ALA A 111 5.65 0.89 1.62
C ALA A 111 5.99 -0.31 2.54
N ARG A 112 4.97 -0.95 3.17
CA ARG A 112 5.15 -2.18 3.94
C ARG A 112 5.51 -3.37 3.05
N VAL A 113 4.91 -3.48 1.88
CA VAL A 113 5.33 -4.45 0.85
C VAL A 113 6.76 -4.16 0.40
N ALA A 114 7.10 -2.88 0.18
CA ALA A 114 8.42 -2.47 -0.31
C ALA A 114 9.56 -2.80 0.67
N TYR A 115 9.41 -2.52 1.97
CA TYR A 115 10.47 -2.88 2.92
C TYR A 115 10.57 -4.39 3.13
N ARG A 116 9.45 -5.12 3.13
CA ARG A 116 9.45 -6.58 3.20
C ARG A 116 10.15 -7.18 1.98
N MET A 117 9.88 -6.67 0.79
CA MET A 117 10.60 -7.04 -0.44
C MET A 117 12.10 -6.79 -0.32
N ALA A 118 12.53 -5.65 0.22
CA ALA A 118 13.94 -5.33 0.40
C ALA A 118 14.65 -6.24 1.41
N LEU A 119 13.94 -6.78 2.40
CA LEU A 119 14.45 -7.75 3.36
C LEU A 119 14.54 -9.17 2.78
N ASP A 120 13.52 -9.60 2.04
CA ASP A 120 13.42 -10.95 1.51
C ASP A 120 14.18 -11.11 0.17
N HIS A 121 14.27 -10.05 -0.66
CA HIS A 121 14.90 -10.02 -1.99
C HIS A 121 15.95 -8.89 -2.11
N PRO A 122 16.99 -8.88 -1.27
CA PRO A 122 17.98 -7.80 -1.29
C PRO A 122 18.77 -7.69 -2.60
N GLU A 123 18.78 -8.75 -3.43
CA GLU A 123 19.40 -8.75 -4.75
C GLU A 123 18.54 -8.03 -5.81
N ALA A 124 17.22 -7.98 -5.63
CA ALA A 124 16.30 -7.37 -6.59
C ALA A 124 16.13 -5.86 -6.37
N VAL A 125 16.21 -5.39 -5.11
CA VAL A 125 15.96 -3.99 -4.75
C VAL A 125 17.26 -3.17 -4.79
N ASN A 126 17.35 -2.25 -5.75
CA ASN A 126 18.51 -1.35 -5.87
C ASN A 126 18.47 -0.21 -4.84
N LYS A 127 17.38 0.54 -4.82
CA LYS A 127 17.13 1.64 -3.89
C LYS A 127 15.68 1.57 -3.43
N LEU A 128 15.43 2.02 -2.20
CA LEU A 128 14.13 1.97 -1.56
C LEU A 128 13.69 3.36 -1.14
N VAL A 129 12.44 3.71 -1.40
CA VAL A 129 11.80 4.90 -0.89
C VAL A 129 10.55 4.51 -0.12
N LEU A 130 10.48 4.88 1.16
CA LEU A 130 9.36 4.61 2.05
C LEU A 130 8.65 5.92 2.39
N LEU A 131 7.35 5.99 2.09
CA LEU A 131 6.55 7.19 2.29
C LEU A 131 5.54 6.97 3.41
N ASP A 132 5.65 7.80 4.45
CA ASP A 132 4.72 8.02 5.56
C ASP A 132 4.40 6.76 6.36
N ILE A 133 5.40 5.95 6.70
CA ILE A 133 5.28 4.75 7.55
C ILE A 133 6.41 4.60 8.56
N VAL A 134 6.15 3.79 9.59
CA VAL A 134 7.14 3.02 10.37
C VAL A 134 6.92 1.53 10.11
N SER A 135 7.80 0.64 10.57
CA SER A 135 7.63 -0.82 10.38
C SER A 135 6.31 -1.33 10.96
N THR A 136 5.86 -2.51 10.56
CA THR A 136 4.68 -3.15 11.16
C THR A 136 4.92 -3.43 12.65
N TYR A 137 6.14 -3.85 12.99
CA TYR A 137 6.54 -4.07 14.38
C TYR A 137 6.44 -2.79 15.21
N ASP A 138 7.03 -1.68 14.76
CA ASP A 138 6.99 -0.41 15.50
C ASP A 138 5.57 0.12 15.61
N MET A 139 4.75 -0.05 14.56
CA MET A 139 3.36 0.38 14.56
C MET A 139 2.56 -0.27 15.70
N TYR A 140 2.69 -1.58 15.89
CA TYR A 140 1.98 -2.29 16.96
C TYR A 140 2.67 -2.13 18.33
N SER A 141 4.01 -2.22 18.38
CA SER A 141 4.77 -2.21 19.64
C SER A 141 4.79 -0.84 20.34
N LEU A 142 4.75 0.25 19.57
CA LEU A 142 4.72 1.62 20.07
C LEU A 142 3.30 2.22 20.13
N SER A 143 2.28 1.43 19.86
CA SER A 143 0.90 1.88 19.84
C SER A 143 0.44 2.38 21.20
N THR A 144 -0.13 3.56 21.22
CA THR A 144 -0.71 4.19 22.41
C THR A 144 -2.23 4.27 22.32
N ARG A 145 -2.89 4.60 23.44
CA ARG A 145 -4.33 4.88 23.43
C ARG A 145 -4.70 6.02 22.45
N GLU A 146 -3.86 7.04 22.38
CA GLU A 146 -4.04 8.18 21.48
C GLU A 146 -3.89 7.76 20.01
N PHE A 147 -2.91 6.90 19.70
CA PHE A 147 -2.78 6.28 18.39
C PHE A 147 -4.00 5.44 18.02
N ALA A 148 -4.40 4.51 18.91
CA ALA A 148 -5.55 3.64 18.67
C ALA A 148 -6.87 4.42 18.43
N LYS A 149 -7.01 5.60 19.05
CA LYS A 149 -8.15 6.51 18.78
C LYS A 149 -8.02 7.22 17.44
N ALA A 150 -6.82 7.61 17.05
CA ALA A 150 -6.58 8.32 15.80
C ALA A 150 -6.65 7.40 14.57
N LEU A 151 -6.21 6.17 14.72
CA LEU A 151 -6.13 5.16 13.68
C LEU A 151 -6.87 3.87 14.09
N PHE A 152 -8.10 4.02 14.62
CA PHE A 152 -8.87 2.89 15.15
C PHE A 152 -9.07 1.78 14.11
N GLN A 153 -9.06 2.10 12.82
CA GLN A 153 -9.19 1.14 11.73
C GLN A 153 -8.12 0.05 11.74
N TRP A 154 -6.94 0.32 12.29
CA TRP A 154 -5.87 -0.68 12.44
C TRP A 154 -6.29 -1.86 13.29
N TYR A 155 -7.14 -1.64 14.29
CA TYR A 155 -7.69 -2.67 15.19
C TYR A 155 -9.10 -3.11 14.77
N PHE A 156 -9.81 -2.27 14.05
CA PHE A 156 -11.13 -2.60 13.56
C PHE A 156 -11.08 -3.61 12.40
N PHE A 157 -10.17 -3.41 11.46
CA PHE A 157 -10.04 -4.33 10.31
C PHE A 157 -9.50 -5.71 10.70
N THR A 158 -8.84 -5.85 11.87
CA THR A 158 -8.34 -7.15 12.35
C THR A 158 -9.40 -8.00 13.06
N GLN A 159 -10.58 -7.44 13.30
CA GLN A 159 -11.68 -8.22 13.91
C GLN A 159 -12.09 -9.38 13.02
N GLU A 160 -12.66 -10.43 13.64
CA GLU A 160 -13.13 -11.63 12.93
C GLU A 160 -14.18 -11.27 11.86
N ALA A 161 -14.05 -11.93 10.70
CA ALA A 161 -15.05 -11.84 9.63
C ALA A 161 -16.40 -12.43 10.12
N PRO A 162 -17.54 -11.88 9.70
CA PRO A 162 -17.70 -10.77 8.75
C PRO A 162 -17.90 -9.40 9.42
N LEU A 163 -17.54 -9.21 10.69
CA LEU A 163 -17.91 -8.04 11.47
C LEU A 163 -17.45 -6.71 10.81
N PRO A 164 -16.16 -6.49 10.52
CA PRO A 164 -15.73 -5.23 9.90
C PRO A 164 -16.28 -5.07 8.48
N GLU A 165 -16.32 -6.15 7.70
CA GLU A 165 -16.85 -6.14 6.34
C GLU A 165 -18.30 -5.67 6.30
N ASP A 166 -19.18 -6.24 7.11
CA ASP A 166 -20.60 -5.91 7.15
C ASP A 166 -20.83 -4.46 7.62
N MET A 167 -20.09 -4.02 8.64
CA MET A 167 -20.18 -2.66 9.14
C MET A 167 -19.72 -1.63 8.10
N ILE A 168 -18.63 -1.89 7.38
CA ILE A 168 -18.14 -1.02 6.31
C ILE A 168 -19.17 -0.95 5.17
N LEU A 169 -19.69 -2.10 4.74
CA LEU A 169 -20.67 -2.19 3.66
C LEU A 169 -21.96 -1.44 3.98
N SER A 170 -22.42 -1.47 5.24
CA SER A 170 -23.61 -0.77 5.68
C SER A 170 -23.53 0.76 5.48
N SER A 171 -22.31 1.32 5.49
CA SER A 171 -22.05 2.76 5.35
C SER A 171 -20.85 3.04 4.43
N ARG A 172 -20.73 2.28 3.36
CA ARG A 172 -19.56 2.21 2.47
C ARG A 172 -18.97 3.57 2.08
N LYS A 173 -19.80 4.50 1.61
CA LYS A 173 -19.33 5.83 1.18
C LYS A 173 -18.77 6.66 2.33
N GLN A 174 -19.42 6.63 3.48
CA GLN A 174 -18.99 7.37 4.67
C GLN A 174 -17.67 6.80 5.18
N PHE A 175 -17.57 5.48 5.25
CA PHE A 175 -16.36 4.81 5.70
C PHE A 175 -15.20 5.07 4.75
N PHE A 176 -15.44 5.01 3.44
CA PHE A 176 -14.44 5.33 2.42
C PHE A 176 -13.91 6.77 2.57
N ARG A 177 -14.81 7.77 2.74
CA ARG A 177 -14.40 9.16 3.01
C ARG A 177 -13.57 9.28 4.30
N TYR A 178 -13.92 8.50 5.31
CA TYR A 178 -13.16 8.45 6.55
C TYR A 178 -11.75 7.87 6.33
N SER A 179 -11.63 6.79 5.57
CA SER A 179 -10.35 6.13 5.24
C SER A 179 -9.39 7.04 4.46
N LEU A 180 -9.92 7.88 3.56
CA LEU A 180 -9.14 8.92 2.87
C LEU A 180 -8.86 10.17 3.74
N HIS A 181 -9.22 10.15 5.01
CA HIS A 181 -9.11 11.29 5.93
C HIS A 181 -9.89 12.56 5.52
N ILE A 182 -10.66 12.54 4.45
CA ILE A 182 -11.45 13.68 3.95
C ILE A 182 -12.44 14.19 5.01
N ALA A 183 -13.00 13.29 5.83
CA ALA A 183 -13.94 13.64 6.87
C ALA A 183 -13.31 14.26 8.14
N ARG A 184 -11.95 14.16 8.29
CA ARG A 184 -11.24 14.65 9.48
C ARG A 184 -10.77 16.10 9.36
N TYR A 185 -10.64 16.61 8.15
CA TYR A 185 -10.06 17.91 7.85
C TYR A 185 -11.11 18.89 7.32
N HIS A 186 -12.19 19.13 8.12
CA HIS A 186 -13.05 20.30 7.91
C HIS A 186 -12.36 21.54 8.50
N SER A 187 -11.21 21.91 7.99
CA SER A 187 -10.55 23.17 8.30
C SER A 187 -10.75 24.14 7.14
N GLU A 188 -10.64 25.43 7.39
CA GLU A 188 -10.66 26.48 6.35
C GLU A 188 -9.54 26.31 5.29
N ASN A 189 -8.58 25.42 5.57
CA ASN A 189 -7.45 25.06 4.70
C ASN A 189 -7.58 23.61 4.19
N ASP A 190 -8.79 23.08 3.98
CA ASP A 190 -9.00 21.72 3.47
C ASP A 190 -8.54 21.61 2.02
N THR A 191 -7.36 21.02 1.81
CA THR A 191 -6.79 20.71 0.49
C THR A 191 -7.22 19.33 -0.03
N SER A 192 -8.15 18.65 0.64
CA SER A 192 -8.62 17.31 0.23
C SER A 192 -9.18 17.27 -1.19
N ALA A 193 -9.86 18.35 -1.62
CA ALA A 193 -10.37 18.47 -2.99
C ALA A 193 -9.25 18.57 -4.04
N GLU A 194 -8.07 19.08 -3.68
CA GLU A 194 -6.90 19.10 -4.55
C GLU A 194 -6.18 17.77 -4.57
N ALA A 195 -6.10 17.10 -3.40
CA ALA A 195 -5.49 15.77 -3.29
C ALA A 195 -6.36 14.70 -3.98
N PHE A 196 -7.69 14.81 -3.83
CA PHE A 196 -8.66 13.87 -4.36
C PHE A 196 -9.67 14.57 -5.29
N PRO A 197 -9.28 14.92 -6.54
CA PRO A 197 -10.23 15.39 -7.54
C PRO A 197 -11.41 14.42 -7.67
N GLN A 198 -12.59 14.92 -7.99
CA GLN A 198 -13.84 14.12 -7.95
C GLN A 198 -13.77 12.85 -8.82
N ASP A 199 -13.10 12.90 -9.95
CA ASP A 199 -12.93 11.77 -10.86
C ASP A 199 -11.97 10.71 -10.29
N VAL A 200 -10.93 11.11 -9.58
CA VAL A 200 -10.03 10.20 -8.83
C VAL A 200 -10.77 9.56 -7.66
N TYR A 201 -11.53 10.36 -6.90
CA TYR A 201 -12.35 9.87 -5.80
C TYR A 201 -13.39 8.84 -6.27
N ASP A 202 -14.09 9.14 -7.38
CA ASP A 202 -15.12 8.25 -7.95
C ASP A 202 -14.49 6.93 -8.42
N GLU A 203 -13.27 6.97 -8.95
CA GLU A 203 -12.54 5.78 -9.37
C GLU A 203 -12.13 4.92 -8.18
N TYR A 204 -11.56 5.48 -7.13
CA TYR A 204 -11.26 4.72 -5.92
C TYR A 204 -12.52 4.11 -5.28
N LEU A 205 -13.62 4.90 -5.20
CA LEU A 205 -14.88 4.41 -4.67
C LEU A 205 -15.48 3.29 -5.52
N ARG A 206 -15.26 3.28 -6.84
CA ARG A 206 -15.70 2.18 -7.73
C ARG A 206 -15.08 0.86 -7.30
N HIS A 207 -13.81 0.86 -6.96
CA HIS A 207 -13.07 -0.31 -6.51
C HIS A 207 -13.31 -0.70 -5.04
N TYR A 208 -13.87 0.18 -4.24
CA TYR A 208 -14.15 -0.08 -2.82
C TYR A 208 -15.44 -0.92 -2.68
N ASN A 209 -15.45 -2.12 -3.23
CA ASN A 209 -16.56 -3.08 -3.29
C ASN A 209 -16.40 -4.19 -2.24
N VAL A 210 -17.29 -5.20 -2.25
CA VAL A 210 -17.32 -6.29 -1.28
C VAL A 210 -15.99 -7.05 -1.25
N GLU A 211 -15.48 -7.42 -2.42
CA GLU A 211 -14.26 -8.21 -2.56
C GLU A 211 -13.04 -7.41 -2.07
N THR A 212 -12.96 -6.13 -2.42
CA THR A 212 -11.86 -5.25 -1.95
C THR A 212 -11.93 -5.01 -0.45
N ILE A 213 -13.11 -4.81 0.11
CA ILE A 213 -13.28 -4.61 1.56
C ILE A 213 -12.84 -5.87 2.32
N HIS A 214 -13.24 -7.06 1.85
CA HIS A 214 -12.75 -8.32 2.41
C HIS A 214 -11.22 -8.43 2.33
N ALA A 215 -10.65 -8.19 1.15
CA ALA A 215 -9.20 -8.24 0.94
C ALA A 215 -8.43 -7.26 1.84
N ILE A 216 -8.96 -6.06 2.06
CA ILE A 216 -8.41 -5.08 3.01
C ILE A 216 -8.38 -5.66 4.42
N CYS A 217 -9.50 -6.21 4.90
CA CYS A 217 -9.56 -6.81 6.24
C CYS A 217 -8.56 -7.98 6.37
N GLU A 218 -8.47 -8.85 5.36
CA GLU A 218 -7.50 -9.93 5.32
C GLU A 218 -6.04 -9.42 5.37
N GLU A 219 -5.74 -8.35 4.65
CA GLU A 219 -4.42 -7.72 4.67
C GLU A 219 -4.06 -7.14 6.05
N TYR A 220 -5.03 -6.56 6.77
CA TYR A 220 -4.80 -6.07 8.13
C TYR A 220 -4.68 -7.23 9.14
N ARG A 221 -5.46 -8.32 9.00
CA ARG A 221 -5.31 -9.55 9.81
C ARG A 221 -3.94 -10.17 9.60
N ALA A 222 -3.48 -10.27 8.34
CA ALA A 222 -2.11 -10.70 8.04
C ALA A 222 -1.06 -9.78 8.68
N GLY A 223 -1.32 -8.46 8.69
CA GLY A 223 -0.46 -7.45 9.31
C GLY A 223 -0.24 -7.67 10.81
N GLU A 224 -1.32 -7.96 11.54
CA GLU A 224 -1.27 -8.20 13.00
C GLU A 224 -0.67 -9.58 13.35
N THR A 225 -0.74 -10.53 12.46
CA THR A 225 -0.31 -11.92 12.69
C THR A 225 1.00 -12.24 11.97
N VAL A 226 0.92 -12.54 10.68
CA VAL A 226 2.05 -13.04 9.88
C VAL A 226 3.16 -11.99 9.75
N ASP A 227 2.80 -10.75 9.37
CA ASP A 227 3.80 -9.71 9.11
C ASP A 227 4.51 -9.27 10.38
N LEU A 228 3.76 -9.15 11.49
CA LEU A 228 4.33 -8.83 12.80
C LEU A 228 5.33 -9.90 13.24
N ALA A 229 4.98 -11.19 13.12
CA ALA A 229 5.86 -12.30 13.46
C ALA A 229 7.13 -12.32 12.60
N LEU A 230 7.03 -11.99 11.31
CA LEU A 230 8.17 -11.87 10.39
C LEU A 230 9.10 -10.72 10.79
N ASP A 231 8.56 -9.56 11.12
CA ASP A 231 9.35 -8.41 11.57
C ASP A 231 10.07 -8.71 12.89
N GLU A 232 9.39 -9.38 13.85
CA GLU A 232 10.03 -9.83 15.09
C GLU A 232 11.16 -10.84 14.87
N GLU A 233 10.97 -11.75 13.91
CA GLU A 233 12.03 -12.71 13.56
C GLU A 233 13.25 -11.99 12.97
N ASP A 234 13.02 -11.02 12.07
CA ASP A 234 14.07 -10.23 11.45
C ASP A 234 14.86 -9.41 12.47
N LEU A 235 14.16 -8.77 13.41
CA LEU A 235 14.78 -8.02 14.50
C LEU A 235 15.64 -8.93 15.39
N ARG A 236 15.13 -10.09 15.78
CA ARG A 236 15.87 -11.07 16.58
C ARG A 236 17.10 -11.62 15.85
N ALA A 237 17.00 -11.80 14.53
CA ALA A 237 18.10 -12.27 13.69
C ALA A 237 19.08 -11.14 13.29
N GLY A 238 18.78 -9.88 13.62
CA GLY A 238 19.58 -8.73 13.20
C GLY A 238 19.58 -8.50 11.69
N ARG A 239 18.55 -8.98 10.98
CA ARG A 239 18.40 -8.75 9.54
C ARG A 239 18.09 -7.28 9.27
N LYS A 240 18.75 -6.70 8.27
CA LYS A 240 18.60 -5.29 7.90
C LYS A 240 18.43 -5.13 6.40
N ILE A 241 17.70 -4.10 6.01
CA ILE A 241 17.61 -3.67 4.62
C ILE A 241 19.01 -3.27 4.14
N ARG A 242 19.43 -3.82 2.99
CA ARG A 242 20.73 -3.54 2.36
C ARG A 242 20.68 -2.42 1.33
N ALA A 243 19.50 -2.18 0.76
CA ALA A 243 19.29 -1.13 -0.22
C ALA A 243 19.49 0.24 0.43
N GLU A 244 20.09 1.19 -0.31
CA GLU A 244 20.09 2.60 0.06
C GLU A 244 18.62 3.06 0.20
N THR A 245 18.25 3.55 1.39
CA THR A 245 16.86 3.82 1.74
C THR A 245 16.64 5.30 2.04
N LEU A 246 15.64 5.88 1.39
CA LEU A 246 15.10 7.21 1.70
C LEU A 246 13.75 7.05 2.40
N VAL A 247 13.61 7.63 3.58
CA VAL A 247 12.34 7.66 4.32
C VAL A 247 11.82 9.08 4.35
N LEU A 248 10.58 9.30 3.91
CA LEU A 248 9.90 10.60 3.91
C LEU A 248 8.56 10.47 4.61
N TRP A 249 8.22 11.48 5.42
CA TRP A 249 6.92 11.54 6.10
C TRP A 249 6.45 12.98 6.23
N GLY A 250 5.14 13.17 6.44
CA GLY A 250 4.54 14.49 6.60
C GLY A 250 4.86 15.09 7.97
N ALA A 251 5.46 16.29 8.01
CA ALA A 251 5.80 17.00 9.26
C ALA A 251 4.57 17.27 10.17
N ASN A 252 3.36 17.27 9.60
CA ASN A 252 2.10 17.42 10.33
C ASN A 252 1.26 16.12 10.30
N GLY A 253 1.85 15.02 9.79
CA GLY A 253 1.20 13.73 9.63
C GLY A 253 1.11 12.91 10.91
N LEU A 254 0.46 11.75 10.80
CA LEU A 254 0.28 10.85 11.94
C LEU A 254 1.59 10.13 12.32
N VAL A 255 2.46 9.87 11.35
CA VAL A 255 3.76 9.26 11.59
C VAL A 255 4.63 10.16 12.45
N GLU A 256 4.76 11.45 12.11
CA GLU A 256 5.48 12.43 12.94
C GLU A 256 4.87 12.58 14.35
N ARG A 257 3.56 12.54 14.42
CA ARG A 257 2.83 12.77 15.68
C ARG A 257 3.01 11.64 16.70
N PHE A 258 3.06 10.39 16.24
CA PHE A 258 2.99 9.21 17.12
C PHE A 258 4.29 8.44 17.20
N PHE A 259 5.21 8.64 16.27
CA PHE A 259 6.44 7.87 16.16
C PHE A 259 7.66 8.77 16.05
N ARG A 260 8.83 8.17 16.12
CA ARG A 260 10.13 8.80 15.84
C ARG A 260 10.78 8.09 14.67
N PRO A 261 10.42 8.45 13.42
CA PRO A 261 10.80 7.64 12.26
C PRO A 261 12.30 7.39 12.12
N LEU A 262 13.13 8.35 12.52
CA LEU A 262 14.61 8.19 12.50
C LEU A 262 15.14 7.20 13.56
N GLU A 263 14.33 6.81 14.54
CA GLU A 263 14.69 5.78 15.53
C GLU A 263 14.14 4.39 15.11
N CYS A 264 13.13 4.37 14.23
CA CYS A 264 12.50 3.15 13.72
C CYS A 264 13.22 2.59 12.47
N TRP A 265 13.88 3.44 11.69
CA TRP A 265 14.60 3.11 10.46
C TRP A 265 16.10 3.27 10.64
#